data_4cf27b7d67bfcd8477188184b0fefe49
#
_entry.id   4cf27b7d67bfcd8477188184b0fefe49
#
_cell.length_a   1.000
_cell.length_b   1.000
_cell.length_c   1.000
_cell.angle_alpha   90.00
_cell.angle_beta   90.00
_cell.angle_gamma   90.00
#
_symmetry.space_group_name_H-M   'P 1'
#
loop_
_entity.id
_entity.type
_entity.pdbx_description
1 polymer ?
#
loop_
_entity_poly.entity_id
_entity_poly.type
_entity_poly.pdbx_seq_one_letter_code
_entity_poly.pdbx_strand_id
1 'polypeptide(L)'
;MKKLCLFGSAARGELTPESDVDLMVEFSPESKVTLWELPRLQDEFSALFGGRRVDLVPPEVMKNPFRRKSILADLRVLYEA
;
A
#
# COMPACT_ATOMS: atom_id res chain seq x y z
N MET A 1 3.77 -9.53 -8.19
CA MET A 1 2.74 -8.72 -7.48
C MET A 1 1.44 -8.79 -8.26
N LYS A 2 0.37 -9.12 -7.58
CA LYS A 2 -0.95 -9.29 -8.21
C LYS A 2 -1.73 -7.97 -8.24
N LYS A 3 -1.67 -7.19 -7.19
CA LYS A 3 -2.43 -5.96 -7.06
C LYS A 3 -1.70 -4.96 -6.17
N LEU A 4 -1.73 -3.70 -6.55
CA LEU A 4 -1.20 -2.59 -5.77
C LEU A 4 -2.27 -1.52 -5.66
N CYS A 5 -2.60 -1.12 -4.45
CA CYS A 5 -3.61 -0.11 -4.18
C CYS A 5 -3.05 1.03 -3.35
N LEU A 6 -3.52 2.22 -3.64
CA LEU A 6 -3.24 3.42 -2.85
C LEU A 6 -4.46 3.75 -2.00
N PHE A 7 -4.25 4.11 -0.75
CA PHE A 7 -5.33 4.56 0.13
C PHE A 7 -4.83 5.68 1.05
N GLY A 8 -5.72 6.20 1.88
CA GLY A 8 -5.38 7.28 2.81
C GLY A 8 -5.25 8.64 2.13
N SER A 9 -4.47 9.54 2.72
CA SER A 9 -4.37 10.93 2.27
C SER A 9 -3.83 11.07 0.84
N ALA A 10 -2.90 10.21 0.44
CA ALA A 10 -2.35 10.24 -0.91
C ALA A 10 -3.44 9.94 -1.96
N ALA A 11 -4.34 9.00 -1.66
CA ALA A 11 -5.45 8.66 -2.56
C ALA A 11 -6.47 9.79 -2.68
N ARG A 12 -6.60 10.61 -1.64
CA ARG A 12 -7.49 11.77 -1.64
C ARG A 12 -6.88 13.02 -2.27
N GLY A 13 -5.63 12.95 -2.71
CA GLY A 13 -4.93 14.11 -3.25
C GLY A 13 -4.47 15.11 -2.18
N GLU A 14 -4.42 14.69 -0.93
CA GLU A 14 -4.04 15.53 0.21
C GLU A 14 -2.56 15.35 0.58
N LEU A 15 -1.76 14.84 -0.33
CA LEU A 15 -0.37 14.53 -0.10
C LEU A 15 0.45 15.79 0.14
N THR A 16 1.06 15.91 1.31
CA THR A 16 2.02 16.96 1.64
C THR A 16 3.42 16.36 1.69
N PRO A 17 4.50 17.18 1.72
CA PRO A 17 5.85 16.65 1.86
C PRO A 17 6.07 15.81 3.11
N GLU A 18 5.24 16.00 4.13
CA GLU A 18 5.33 15.30 5.41
C GLU A 18 4.37 14.12 5.51
N SER A 19 3.48 13.94 4.54
CA SER A 19 2.49 12.87 4.56
C SER A 19 3.12 11.53 4.21
N ASP A 20 2.65 10.47 4.88
CA ASP A 20 2.99 9.09 4.53
C ASP A 20 2.18 8.65 3.30
N VAL A 21 2.76 7.76 2.53
CA VAL A 21 2.06 7.12 1.41
C VAL A 21 1.61 5.74 1.88
N ASP A 22 0.30 5.50 1.87
CA ASP A 22 -0.28 4.23 2.33
C ASP A 22 -0.59 3.35 1.12
N LEU A 23 0.08 2.20 1.05
CA LEU A 23 -0.08 1.23 -0.04
C LEU A 23 -0.50 -0.13 0.50
N MET A 24 -1.42 -0.78 -0.20
CA MET A 24 -1.79 -2.16 0.06
C MET A 24 -1.31 -3.02 -1.10
N VAL A 25 -0.52 -4.04 -0.78
CA VAL A 25 0.06 -4.95 -1.77
C VAL A 25 -0.55 -6.33 -1.62
N GLU A 26 -1.00 -6.89 -2.73
CA GLU A 26 -1.46 -8.27 -2.80
C GLU A 26 -0.55 -9.06 -3.73
N PHE A 27 -0.06 -10.20 -3.23
CA PHE A 27 0.76 -11.12 -4.02
C PHE A 27 -0.08 -12.32 -4.44
N SER A 28 0.24 -12.89 -5.62
CA SER A 28 -0.43 -14.10 -6.05
C SER A 28 -0.02 -15.27 -5.14
N PRO A 29 -0.91 -16.29 -4.96
CA PRO A 29 -0.56 -17.48 -4.16
C PRO A 29 0.68 -18.22 -4.66
N GLU A 30 1.00 -18.07 -5.94
CA GLU A 30 2.16 -18.71 -6.57
C GLU A 30 3.45 -17.92 -6.35
N SER A 31 3.34 -16.69 -5.84
CA SER A 31 4.50 -15.85 -5.56
C SER A 31 5.28 -16.39 -4.37
N LYS A 32 6.60 -16.38 -4.50
CA LYS A 32 7.50 -16.76 -3.40
C LYS A 32 7.82 -15.59 -2.49
N VAL A 33 7.19 -14.44 -2.70
CA VAL A 33 7.39 -13.25 -1.88
C VAL A 33 6.78 -13.50 -0.49
N THR A 34 7.59 -13.28 0.53
CA THR A 34 7.17 -13.45 1.92
C THR A 34 7.05 -12.11 2.61
N LEU A 35 6.44 -12.10 3.80
CA LEU A 35 6.34 -10.89 4.63
C LEU A 35 7.72 -10.30 4.98
N TRP A 36 8.76 -11.10 4.96
CA TRP A 36 10.13 -10.65 5.22
C TRP A 36 10.65 -9.70 4.14
N GLU A 37 10.06 -9.72 2.95
CA GLU A 37 10.46 -8.85 1.84
C GLU A 37 9.74 -7.51 1.85
N LEU A 38 8.72 -7.33 2.68
CA LEU A 38 7.98 -6.07 2.76
C LEU A 38 8.87 -4.86 3.09
N PRO A 39 9.81 -4.93 4.05
CA PRO A 39 10.68 -3.78 4.32
C PRO A 39 11.50 -3.36 3.11
N ARG A 40 12.00 -4.32 2.33
CA ARG A 40 12.74 -4.04 1.10
C ARG A 40 11.87 -3.37 0.06
N LEU A 41 10.66 -3.89 -0.14
CA LEU A 41 9.69 -3.30 -1.07
C LEU A 41 9.30 -1.90 -0.62
N GLN A 42 9.13 -1.71 0.67
CA GLN A 42 8.81 -0.41 1.25
C GLN A 42 9.88 0.63 0.92
N ASP A 43 11.17 0.25 1.03
CA ASP A 43 12.27 1.13 0.67
C ASP A 43 12.28 1.44 -0.82
N GLU A 44 12.01 0.46 -1.67
CA GLU A 44 11.93 0.67 -3.12
C GLU A 44 10.79 1.61 -3.49
N PHE A 45 9.62 1.44 -2.91
CA PHE A 45 8.49 2.33 -3.15
C PHE A 45 8.74 3.73 -2.59
N SER A 46 9.39 3.84 -1.44
CA SER A 46 9.77 5.13 -0.87
C SER A 46 10.63 5.93 -1.85
N ALA A 47 11.60 5.27 -2.48
CA ALA A 47 12.44 5.91 -3.49
C ALA A 47 11.62 6.39 -4.70
N LEU A 48 10.63 5.61 -5.14
CA LEU A 48 9.74 5.98 -6.24
C LEU A 48 8.86 7.19 -5.90
N PHE A 49 8.53 7.39 -4.65
CA PHE A 49 7.73 8.52 -4.18
C PHE A 49 8.57 9.69 -3.67
N GLY A 50 9.81 9.81 -4.14
CA GLY A 50 10.67 10.93 -3.81
C GLY A 50 11.24 10.93 -2.39
N GLY A 51 11.44 9.75 -1.82
CA GLY A 51 11.98 9.61 -0.46
C GLY A 51 10.94 9.75 0.64
N ARG A 52 9.66 9.77 0.29
CA ARG A 52 8.57 9.83 1.28
C ARG A 52 8.47 8.53 2.04
N ARG A 53 8.02 8.62 3.28
CA ARG A 53 7.70 7.43 4.05
C ARG A 53 6.54 6.69 3.41
N VAL A 54 6.76 5.41 3.11
CA VAL A 54 5.74 4.52 2.55
C VAL A 54 5.37 3.49 3.59
N ASP A 55 4.08 3.36 3.87
CA ASP A 55 3.54 2.33 4.74
C ASP A 55 2.93 1.24 3.85
N LEU A 56 3.54 0.07 3.83
CA LEU A 56 3.16 -1.03 2.97
C LEU A 56 2.46 -2.09 3.81
N VAL A 57 1.20 -2.35 3.50
CA VAL A 57 0.37 -3.28 4.28
C VAL A 57 -0.13 -4.44 3.43
N PRO A 58 -0.30 -5.63 4.02
CA PRO A 58 -0.87 -6.78 3.33
C PRO A 58 -2.40 -6.71 3.28
N PRO A 59 -3.07 -7.51 2.42
CA PRO A 59 -4.53 -7.52 2.33
C PRO A 59 -5.23 -7.95 3.63
N GLU A 60 -4.53 -8.60 4.55
CA GLU A 60 -5.07 -9.04 5.83
C GLU A 60 -5.60 -7.89 6.68
N VAL A 61 -5.14 -6.66 6.44
CA VAL A 61 -5.68 -5.47 7.12
C VAL A 61 -7.17 -5.28 6.87
N MET A 62 -7.67 -5.82 5.76
CA MET A 62 -9.09 -5.75 5.39
C MET A 62 -9.98 -6.64 6.26
N LYS A 63 -9.40 -7.53 7.06
CA LYS A 63 -10.15 -8.36 8.01
C LYS A 63 -10.63 -7.57 9.22
N ASN A 64 -9.99 -6.43 9.50
CA ASN A 64 -10.44 -5.53 10.55
C ASN A 64 -11.54 -4.63 9.97
N PRO A 65 -12.79 -4.70 10.45
CA PRO A 65 -13.91 -3.97 9.86
C PRO A 65 -13.74 -2.45 9.92
N PHE A 66 -13.08 -1.93 10.93
CA PHE A 66 -12.83 -0.49 11.05
C PHE A 66 -11.81 -0.03 10.00
N ARG A 67 -10.72 -0.76 9.85
CA ARG A 67 -9.70 -0.44 8.86
C ARG A 67 -10.22 -0.64 7.44
N ARG A 68 -10.97 -1.71 7.22
CA ARG A 68 -11.58 -1.99 5.93
C ARG A 68 -12.45 -0.82 5.46
N LYS A 69 -13.32 -0.32 6.32
CA LYS A 69 -14.19 0.80 5.99
C LYS A 69 -13.39 2.05 5.61
N SER A 70 -12.37 2.37 6.38
CA SER A 70 -11.51 3.51 6.13
C SER A 70 -10.73 3.37 4.83
N ILE A 71 -10.17 2.19 4.58
CA ILE A 71 -9.38 1.91 3.37
C ILE A 71 -10.27 1.97 2.13
N LEU A 72 -11.43 1.30 2.15
CA LEU A 72 -12.33 1.25 0.99
C LEU A 72 -12.87 2.62 0.59
N ALA A 73 -13.00 3.53 1.54
CA ALA A 73 -13.49 4.88 1.25
C ALA A 73 -12.55 5.63 0.29
N ASP A 74 -11.24 5.37 0.37
CA ASP A 74 -10.23 6.10 -0.38
C ASP A 74 -9.46 5.24 -1.38
N LEU A 75 -9.77 3.95 -1.47
CA LEU A 75 -8.98 2.99 -2.23
C LEU A 75 -8.91 3.33 -3.72
N ARG A 76 -7.68 3.35 -4.26
CA ARG A 76 -7.42 3.46 -5.70
C ARG A 76 -6.50 2.33 -6.14
N VAL A 77 -6.89 1.60 -7.17
CA VAL A 77 -6.07 0.55 -7.74
C VAL A 77 -5.03 1.20 -8.66
N LEU A 78 -3.75 0.99 -8.35
CA LEU A 78 -2.64 1.48 -9.16
C LEU A 78 -2.18 0.44 -10.17
N TYR A 79 -2.25 -0.83 -9.80
CA TYR A 79 -1.84 -1.94 -10.64
C TYR A 79 -2.67 -3.17 -10.31
N GLU A 80 -3.05 -3.91 -11.34
CA GLU A 80 -3.79 -5.17 -11.20
C GLU A 80 -3.43 -6.07 -12.37
N ALA A 81 -2.90 -7.24 -12.04
CA ALA A 81 -2.53 -8.23 -13.06
C ALA A 81 -3.70 -9.14 -13.43
#